data_11e09f9aad5bcc20c1a26a98cecc6c13
#
_entry.id   11e09f9aad5bcc20c1a26a98cecc6c13
#
_cell.length_a   1.000
_cell.length_b   1.000
_cell.length_c   1.000
_cell.angle_alpha   90.00
_cell.angle_beta   90.00
_cell.angle_gamma   90.00
#
_symmetry.space_group_name_H-M   'P 1'
#
loop_
_entity.id
_entity.type
_entity.pdbx_description
1 polymer ?
#
loop_
_entity_poly.entity_id
_entity_poly.type
_entity_poly.pdbx_seq_one_letter_code
_entity_poly.pdbx_strand_id
1 'polypeptide(L)'
;MEYCLGDGDGSATIWSAELNVDTDDDGVFDAIGLDFDADGRLDDAMADLDGDGTADHLLLDLDDDGRAEAAFTDDGSGTWSIGVDGRAGQIRWLGLDGVELTGGPLVDFDGDGQVDDRLVDVNRDGLADRVLVGSDAYVDTDADGRWDVKLSDSDGDGAADAATQL
;
A
#
# COMPACT_ATOMS: atom_id res chain seq x y z
N MET A 1 -15.48 -11.95 5.45
CA MET A 1 -15.56 -10.68 4.71
C MET A 1 -15.05 -10.89 3.29
N GLU A 2 -15.68 -10.25 2.32
CA GLU A 2 -15.21 -10.21 0.92
C GLU A 2 -14.39 -8.93 0.69
N TYR A 3 -13.42 -8.98 -0.21
CA TYR A 3 -12.63 -7.83 -0.60
C TYR A 3 -12.22 -7.94 -2.07
N CYS A 4 -12.02 -6.80 -2.72
CA CYS A 4 -11.68 -6.70 -4.13
C CYS A 4 -10.19 -6.38 -4.28
N LEU A 5 -9.50 -7.10 -5.17
CA LEU A 5 -8.15 -6.77 -5.60
C LEU A 5 -8.09 -6.70 -7.12
N GLY A 6 -7.41 -5.69 -7.63
CA GLY A 6 -7.14 -5.52 -9.05
C GLY A 6 -6.16 -6.57 -9.56
N ASP A 7 -6.44 -7.08 -10.77
CA ASP A 7 -5.61 -8.11 -11.42
C ASP A 7 -4.52 -7.48 -12.32
N GLY A 8 -4.37 -6.14 -12.29
CA GLY A 8 -3.37 -5.38 -13.04
C GLY A 8 -3.69 -5.19 -14.53
N ASP A 9 -4.67 -5.88 -15.08
CA ASP A 9 -5.10 -5.76 -16.48
C ASP A 9 -6.38 -4.90 -16.64
N GLY A 10 -6.82 -4.26 -15.54
CA GLY A 10 -8.07 -3.50 -15.45
C GLY A 10 -9.27 -4.34 -15.06
N SER A 11 -9.10 -5.62 -14.79
CA SER A 11 -10.09 -6.46 -14.10
C SER A 11 -9.81 -6.49 -12.60
N ALA A 12 -10.79 -6.95 -11.83
CA ALA A 12 -10.64 -7.13 -10.39
C ALA A 12 -11.28 -8.45 -9.95
N THR A 13 -10.63 -9.10 -9.00
CA THR A 13 -11.09 -10.38 -8.43
C THR A 13 -11.58 -10.16 -7.00
N ILE A 14 -12.73 -10.75 -6.67
CA ILE A 14 -13.27 -10.77 -5.31
C ILE A 14 -12.69 -11.96 -4.57
N TRP A 15 -12.11 -11.69 -3.43
CA TRP A 15 -11.57 -12.67 -2.49
C TRP A 15 -12.39 -12.69 -1.21
N SER A 16 -12.22 -13.71 -0.40
CA SER A 16 -12.82 -13.78 0.94
C SER A 16 -11.81 -14.29 1.96
N ALA A 17 -11.82 -13.68 3.14
CA ALA A 17 -11.02 -14.10 4.28
C ALA A 17 -11.79 -13.98 5.59
N GLU A 18 -11.26 -14.64 6.64
CA GLU A 18 -11.80 -14.52 8.00
C GLU A 18 -11.30 -13.22 8.64
N LEU A 19 -12.19 -12.52 9.34
CA LEU A 19 -11.86 -11.33 10.12
C LEU A 19 -10.96 -11.71 11.30
N ASN A 20 -9.92 -10.92 11.55
CA ASN A 20 -8.94 -11.16 12.61
C ASN A 20 -8.43 -9.90 13.32
N VAL A 21 -8.93 -8.73 12.92
CA VAL A 21 -8.61 -7.42 13.53
C VAL A 21 -9.92 -6.76 13.97
N ASP A 22 -9.89 -6.10 15.13
CA ASP A 22 -10.93 -5.27 15.71
C ASP A 22 -10.41 -3.83 15.62
N THR A 23 -10.95 -3.04 14.68
CA THR A 23 -10.41 -1.71 14.36
C THR A 23 -10.95 -0.60 15.25
N ASP A 24 -12.06 -0.86 15.97
CA ASP A 24 -12.73 0.12 16.84
C ASP A 24 -12.75 -0.25 18.33
N ASP A 25 -12.10 -1.38 18.70
CA ASP A 25 -11.99 -1.90 20.07
C ASP A 25 -13.36 -2.25 20.72
N ASP A 26 -14.36 -2.62 19.92
CA ASP A 26 -15.69 -3.00 20.41
C ASP A 26 -15.78 -4.49 20.83
N GLY A 27 -14.76 -5.28 20.54
CA GLY A 27 -14.64 -6.70 20.83
C GLY A 27 -15.17 -7.61 19.74
N VAL A 28 -15.49 -7.07 18.56
CA VAL A 28 -15.90 -7.80 17.37
C VAL A 28 -14.85 -7.57 16.29
N PHE A 29 -14.40 -8.61 15.62
CA PHE A 29 -13.50 -8.46 14.47
C PHE A 29 -14.27 -7.91 13.27
N ASP A 30 -13.78 -6.83 12.70
CA ASP A 30 -14.37 -6.09 11.57
C ASP A 30 -13.39 -5.89 10.39
N ALA A 31 -12.16 -6.38 10.52
CA ALA A 31 -11.12 -6.22 9.51
C ALA A 31 -10.25 -7.47 9.33
N ILE A 32 -9.51 -7.49 8.22
CA ILE A 32 -8.47 -8.45 7.90
C ILE A 32 -7.13 -7.76 8.02
N GLY A 33 -6.22 -8.26 8.88
CA GLY A 33 -4.87 -7.75 9.04
C GLY A 33 -4.02 -8.05 7.80
N LEU A 34 -3.25 -7.06 7.40
CA LEU A 34 -2.35 -7.07 6.25
C LEU A 34 -0.95 -6.63 6.68
N ASP A 35 0.04 -6.99 5.89
CA ASP A 35 1.40 -6.43 5.90
C ASP A 35 1.58 -5.70 4.56
N PHE A 36 1.13 -4.45 4.52
CA PHE A 36 1.10 -3.69 3.26
C PHE A 36 2.48 -3.11 2.93
N ASP A 37 3.24 -2.67 3.92
CA ASP A 37 4.57 -2.10 3.74
C ASP A 37 5.69 -3.14 3.73
N ALA A 38 5.33 -4.43 3.92
CA ALA A 38 6.22 -5.59 3.90
C ALA A 38 7.32 -5.55 4.98
N ASP A 39 6.99 -5.06 6.18
CA ASP A 39 7.89 -5.01 7.34
C ASP A 39 7.85 -6.32 8.18
N GLY A 40 6.91 -7.22 7.87
CA GLY A 40 6.71 -8.52 8.54
C GLY A 40 5.69 -8.48 9.66
N ARG A 41 4.92 -7.40 9.82
CA ARG A 41 3.81 -7.26 10.77
C ARG A 41 2.48 -7.25 10.03
N LEU A 42 1.40 -7.48 10.77
CA LEU A 42 0.03 -7.37 10.26
C LEU A 42 -0.65 -6.21 11.01
N ASP A 43 -0.19 -5.00 10.77
CA ASP A 43 -0.64 -3.76 11.40
C ASP A 43 -1.49 -2.89 10.47
N ASP A 44 -1.50 -3.21 9.19
CA ASP A 44 -2.46 -2.68 8.23
C ASP A 44 -3.74 -3.51 8.19
N ALA A 45 -4.83 -2.96 7.67
CA ALA A 45 -6.10 -3.67 7.62
C ALA A 45 -6.98 -3.32 6.42
N MET A 46 -7.66 -4.33 5.87
CA MET A 46 -8.89 -4.12 5.10
C MET A 46 -10.08 -4.25 6.03
N ALA A 47 -10.87 -3.20 6.16
CA ALA A 47 -11.98 -3.09 7.11
C ALA A 47 -13.34 -2.99 6.40
N ASP A 48 -14.35 -3.58 7.06
CA ASP A 48 -15.77 -3.48 6.73
C ASP A 48 -16.43 -2.63 7.85
N LEU A 49 -16.38 -1.32 7.68
CA LEU A 49 -16.81 -0.37 8.71
C LEU A 49 -18.33 -0.15 8.72
N ASP A 50 -19.04 -0.54 7.65
CA ASP A 50 -20.50 -0.44 7.59
C ASP A 50 -21.22 -1.76 7.90
N GLY A 51 -20.46 -2.87 8.04
CA GLY A 51 -20.96 -4.18 8.47
C GLY A 51 -21.76 -4.92 7.38
N ASP A 52 -21.53 -4.62 6.10
CA ASP A 52 -22.26 -5.26 5.00
C ASP A 52 -21.62 -6.57 4.54
N GLY A 53 -20.45 -6.92 5.06
CA GLY A 53 -19.68 -8.13 4.75
C GLY A 53 -18.66 -7.96 3.63
N THR A 54 -18.48 -6.73 3.15
CA THR A 54 -17.51 -6.37 2.10
C THR A 54 -16.56 -5.31 2.63
N ALA A 55 -15.27 -5.45 2.37
CA ALA A 55 -14.30 -4.42 2.76
C ALA A 55 -14.60 -3.11 2.02
N ASP A 56 -14.69 -2.03 2.78
CA ASP A 56 -14.93 -0.67 2.28
C ASP A 56 -13.77 0.30 2.53
N HIS A 57 -12.82 -0.09 3.42
CA HIS A 57 -11.65 0.71 3.75
C HIS A 57 -10.36 -0.13 3.73
N LEU A 58 -9.28 0.45 3.20
CA LEU A 58 -7.90 0.02 3.45
C LEU A 58 -7.30 1.01 4.46
N LEU A 59 -6.87 0.52 5.60
CA LEU A 59 -6.25 1.27 6.69
C LEU A 59 -4.77 0.94 6.74
N LEU A 60 -3.90 1.95 6.74
CA LEU A 60 -2.45 1.81 6.77
C LEU A 60 -1.88 2.43 8.04
N ASP A 61 -1.19 1.62 8.86
CA ASP A 61 -0.39 2.03 10.03
C ASP A 61 1.09 2.00 9.65
N LEU A 62 1.57 3.11 9.10
CA LEU A 62 2.90 3.20 8.47
C LEU A 62 4.05 3.41 9.45
N ASP A 63 3.77 3.71 10.73
CA ASP A 63 4.77 3.92 11.77
C ASP A 63 4.66 2.93 12.94
N ASP A 64 3.80 1.90 12.81
CA ASP A 64 3.58 0.80 13.75
C ASP A 64 3.12 1.30 15.15
N ASP A 65 2.39 2.41 15.22
CA ASP A 65 1.94 2.98 16.50
C ASP A 65 0.56 2.47 16.94
N GLY A 66 -0.09 1.63 16.12
CA GLY A 66 -1.41 1.06 16.33
C GLY A 66 -2.55 1.99 15.89
N ARG A 67 -2.25 2.96 15.02
CA ARG A 67 -3.23 3.88 14.45
C ARG A 67 -2.99 4.05 12.96
N ALA A 68 -4.05 3.91 12.19
CA ALA A 68 -3.94 4.15 10.76
C ALA A 68 -3.65 5.63 10.45
N GLU A 69 -2.56 5.88 9.72
CA GLU A 69 -2.20 7.21 9.21
C GLU A 69 -2.89 7.52 7.91
N ALA A 70 -3.21 6.51 7.14
CA ALA A 70 -3.88 6.65 5.87
C ALA A 70 -5.06 5.70 5.78
N ALA A 71 -6.12 6.16 5.11
CA ALA A 71 -7.29 5.36 4.84
C ALA A 71 -7.74 5.60 3.40
N PHE A 72 -8.01 4.51 2.69
CA PHE A 72 -8.42 4.51 1.30
C PHE A 72 -9.70 3.71 1.12
N THR A 73 -10.48 4.06 0.09
CA THR A 73 -11.60 3.25 -0.39
C THR A 73 -11.38 2.87 -1.85
N ASP A 74 -12.12 1.87 -2.32
CA ASP A 74 -12.04 1.39 -3.69
C ASP A 74 -13.30 1.80 -4.49
N ASP A 75 -13.14 2.00 -5.79
CA ASP A 75 -14.24 2.28 -6.74
C ASP A 75 -14.74 1.02 -7.46
N GLY A 76 -14.30 -0.15 -7.00
CA GLY A 76 -14.56 -1.45 -7.61
C GLY A 76 -13.46 -1.92 -8.56
N SER A 77 -12.38 -1.15 -8.68
CA SER A 77 -11.21 -1.53 -9.47
C SER A 77 -10.22 -2.43 -8.74
N GLY A 78 -10.32 -2.51 -7.41
CA GLY A 78 -9.40 -3.24 -6.55
C GLY A 78 -8.07 -2.53 -6.31
N THR A 79 -7.95 -1.25 -6.69
CA THR A 79 -6.70 -0.48 -6.56
C THR A 79 -6.60 0.32 -5.27
N TRP A 80 -7.69 0.46 -4.51
CA TRP A 80 -7.74 1.15 -3.21
C TRP A 80 -7.09 2.53 -3.23
N SER A 81 -7.38 3.32 -4.27
CA SER A 81 -6.65 4.56 -4.58
C SER A 81 -7.37 5.85 -4.16
N ILE A 82 -8.57 5.74 -3.57
CA ILE A 82 -9.39 6.91 -3.21
C ILE A 82 -9.24 7.19 -1.72
N GLY A 83 -8.50 8.24 -1.36
CA GLY A 83 -8.33 8.64 0.04
C GLY A 83 -9.62 9.12 0.70
N VAL A 84 -9.87 8.64 1.92
CA VAL A 84 -11.12 8.89 2.66
C VAL A 84 -11.15 10.24 3.36
N ASP A 85 -10.00 10.73 3.81
CA ASP A 85 -9.88 11.97 4.60
C ASP A 85 -9.43 13.20 3.80
N GLY A 86 -9.32 13.08 2.48
CA GLY A 86 -8.88 14.14 1.58
C GLY A 86 -7.39 14.52 1.73
N ARG A 87 -6.66 13.86 2.62
CA ARG A 87 -5.22 14.03 2.82
C ARG A 87 -4.43 12.82 2.35
N ALA A 88 -4.97 11.63 2.51
CA ALA A 88 -4.33 10.36 2.19
C ALA A 88 -4.47 9.93 0.72
N GLY A 89 -5.15 10.69 -0.11
CA GLY A 89 -5.55 10.25 -1.44
C GLY A 89 -4.54 10.46 -2.56
N GLN A 90 -3.44 11.17 -2.34
CA GLN A 90 -2.51 11.46 -3.44
C GLN A 90 -1.07 11.53 -2.94
N ILE A 91 -0.41 10.39 -3.00
CA ILE A 91 1.03 10.31 -2.86
C ILE A 91 1.67 10.77 -4.17
N ARG A 92 2.66 11.64 -4.11
CA ARG A 92 3.48 12.04 -5.25
C ARG A 92 4.72 11.17 -5.30
N TRP A 93 5.19 10.86 -6.48
CA TRP A 93 6.46 10.14 -6.67
C TRP A 93 7.09 10.51 -8.01
N LEU A 94 8.38 10.28 -8.16
CA LEU A 94 9.05 10.33 -9.45
C LEU A 94 9.06 8.94 -10.10
N GLY A 95 8.53 8.83 -11.31
CA GLY A 95 8.71 7.65 -12.13
C GLY A 95 10.18 7.42 -12.50
N LEU A 96 10.52 6.25 -12.97
CA LEU A 96 11.89 5.91 -13.41
C LEU A 96 12.39 6.80 -14.57
N ASP A 97 11.48 7.45 -15.29
CA ASP A 97 11.76 8.44 -16.31
C ASP A 97 11.98 9.86 -15.78
N GLY A 98 11.85 10.06 -14.47
CA GLY A 98 11.99 11.36 -13.79
C GLY A 98 10.76 12.26 -13.91
N VAL A 99 9.61 11.73 -14.33
CA VAL A 99 8.34 12.47 -14.36
C VAL A 99 7.65 12.34 -13.00
N GLU A 100 7.24 13.49 -12.43
CA GLU A 100 6.43 13.49 -11.21
C GLU A 100 5.00 13.04 -11.53
N LEU A 101 4.54 12.05 -10.79
CA LEU A 101 3.23 11.44 -10.88
C LEU A 101 2.51 11.59 -9.53
N THR A 102 1.19 11.32 -9.54
CA THR A 102 0.35 11.41 -8.33
C THR A 102 -0.69 10.31 -8.39
N GLY A 103 -0.87 9.57 -7.31
CA GLY A 103 -1.84 8.48 -7.25
C GLY A 103 -2.03 7.91 -5.86
N GLY A 104 -2.77 6.83 -5.77
CA GLY A 104 -3.04 6.08 -4.56
C GLY A 104 -1.91 5.09 -4.24
N PRO A 105 -2.07 4.25 -3.22
CA PRO A 105 -0.96 3.42 -2.73
C PRO A 105 -0.52 2.34 -3.72
N LEU A 106 -1.37 1.94 -4.67
CA LEU A 106 -1.04 0.99 -5.73
C LEU A 106 -0.91 1.72 -7.06
N VAL A 107 0.17 1.48 -7.78
CA VAL A 107 0.53 2.13 -9.05
C VAL A 107 1.20 1.12 -9.99
N ASP A 108 1.35 1.48 -11.24
CA ASP A 108 2.25 0.82 -12.21
C ASP A 108 3.53 1.66 -12.26
N PHE A 109 4.49 1.34 -11.39
CA PHE A 109 5.73 2.11 -11.27
C PHE A 109 6.78 1.66 -12.28
N ASP A 110 6.88 0.37 -12.55
CA ASP A 110 7.89 -0.18 -13.47
C ASP A 110 7.45 -0.15 -14.95
N GLY A 111 6.17 0.15 -15.22
CA GLY A 111 5.64 0.32 -16.56
C GLY A 111 5.33 -1.01 -17.26
N ASP A 112 5.10 -2.07 -16.51
CA ASP A 112 4.77 -3.39 -17.07
C ASP A 112 3.28 -3.52 -17.46
N GLY A 113 2.46 -2.54 -17.09
CA GLY A 113 1.03 -2.44 -17.37
C GLY A 113 0.15 -3.05 -16.29
N GLN A 114 0.71 -3.43 -15.15
CA GLN A 114 -0.01 -3.88 -13.96
C GLN A 114 0.04 -2.79 -12.88
N VAL A 115 -1.03 -2.70 -12.08
CA VAL A 115 -1.11 -1.75 -10.96
C VAL A 115 -0.92 -2.57 -9.68
N ASP A 116 0.32 -3.00 -9.42
CA ASP A 116 0.68 -3.90 -8.33
C ASP A 116 1.89 -3.43 -7.51
N ASP A 117 2.48 -2.28 -7.89
CA ASP A 117 3.57 -1.66 -7.14
C ASP A 117 3.02 -0.78 -6.02
N ARG A 118 3.67 -0.80 -4.85
CA ARG A 118 3.17 -0.12 -3.64
C ARG A 118 4.01 1.09 -3.31
N LEU A 119 3.35 2.26 -3.24
CA LEU A 119 3.95 3.49 -2.71
C LEU A 119 3.77 3.55 -1.20
N VAL A 120 4.82 3.93 -0.49
CA VAL A 120 4.83 4.11 0.97
C VAL A 120 5.35 5.50 1.29
N ASP A 121 4.54 6.30 1.98
CA ASP A 121 4.86 7.63 2.51
C ASP A 121 4.87 7.56 4.04
N VAL A 122 6.03 7.23 4.61
CA VAL A 122 6.19 6.96 6.06
C VAL A 122 6.08 8.24 6.88
N ASN A 123 6.62 9.35 6.34
CA ASN A 123 6.71 10.62 7.07
C ASN A 123 5.48 11.51 6.88
N ARG A 124 4.52 11.14 6.00
CA ARG A 124 3.25 11.82 5.70
C ARG A 124 3.39 13.21 5.12
N ASP A 125 4.41 13.46 4.34
CA ASP A 125 4.58 14.73 3.65
C ASP A 125 3.93 14.76 2.25
N GLY A 126 3.32 13.64 1.84
CA GLY A 126 2.65 13.47 0.56
C GLY A 126 3.61 13.15 -0.59
N LEU A 127 4.84 12.74 -0.26
CA LEU A 127 5.85 12.25 -1.20
C LEU A 127 6.21 10.82 -0.82
N ALA A 128 6.30 9.91 -1.78
CA ALA A 128 6.65 8.53 -1.48
C ALA A 128 8.11 8.43 -1.02
N ASP A 129 8.35 7.84 0.15
CA ASP A 129 9.67 7.51 0.67
C ASP A 129 10.20 6.20 0.07
N ARG A 130 9.28 5.30 -0.31
CA ARG A 130 9.60 3.98 -0.89
C ARG A 130 8.58 3.61 -1.96
N VAL A 131 9.01 2.75 -2.87
CA VAL A 131 8.11 1.97 -3.72
C VAL A 131 8.57 0.53 -3.74
N LEU A 132 7.65 -0.40 -3.52
CA LEU A 132 7.88 -1.85 -3.53
C LEU A 132 7.40 -2.38 -4.88
N VAL A 133 8.31 -3.03 -5.62
CA VAL A 133 8.12 -3.52 -6.99
C VAL A 133 8.52 -4.99 -7.03
N GLY A 134 7.59 -5.88 -6.85
CA GLY A 134 7.87 -7.31 -6.78
C GLY A 134 8.89 -7.65 -5.67
N SER A 135 10.10 -8.09 -6.05
CA SER A 135 11.22 -8.38 -5.14
C SER A 135 12.21 -7.22 -5.00
N ASP A 136 11.90 -6.07 -5.56
CA ASP A 136 12.73 -4.87 -5.51
C ASP A 136 12.04 -3.77 -4.69
N ALA A 137 12.83 -2.88 -4.08
CA ALA A 137 12.33 -1.65 -3.49
C ALA A 137 13.21 -0.47 -3.90
N TYR A 138 12.57 0.65 -4.23
CA TYR A 138 13.25 1.91 -4.47
C TYR A 138 13.04 2.81 -3.26
N VAL A 139 14.09 3.43 -2.75
CA VAL A 139 14.07 4.22 -1.52
C VAL A 139 14.64 5.61 -1.78
N ASP A 140 13.88 6.62 -1.37
CA ASP A 140 14.33 8.00 -1.21
C ASP A 140 14.81 8.17 0.23
N THR A 141 16.10 8.36 0.42
CA THR A 141 16.71 8.36 1.76
C THR A 141 16.85 9.75 2.36
N ASP A 142 16.69 10.80 1.55
CA ASP A 142 16.85 12.20 2.00
C ASP A 142 15.60 13.06 1.77
N ALA A 143 14.49 12.45 1.32
CA ALA A 143 13.20 13.06 1.06
C ALA A 143 13.27 14.22 0.03
N ASP A 144 14.11 14.08 -1.00
CA ASP A 144 14.21 15.05 -2.09
C ASP A 144 13.28 14.69 -3.28
N GLY A 145 12.60 13.54 -3.18
CA GLY A 145 11.69 13.00 -4.18
C GLY A 145 12.37 12.17 -5.26
N ARG A 146 13.65 11.86 -5.08
CA ARG A 146 14.40 11.00 -6.01
C ARG A 146 14.78 9.69 -5.34
N TRP A 147 14.78 8.65 -6.13
CA TRP A 147 15.21 7.35 -5.65
C TRP A 147 16.74 7.31 -5.55
N ASP A 148 17.27 7.12 -4.36
CA ASP A 148 18.71 7.05 -4.09
C ASP A 148 19.24 5.63 -4.16
N VAL A 149 18.43 4.69 -3.71
CA VAL A 149 18.85 3.29 -3.53
C VAL A 149 17.79 2.37 -4.08
N LYS A 150 18.23 1.37 -4.84
CA LYS A 150 17.44 0.19 -5.16
C LYS A 150 17.90 -0.97 -4.27
N LEU A 151 16.98 -1.55 -3.53
CA LEU A 151 17.14 -2.79 -2.77
C LEU A 151 16.59 -3.96 -3.59
N SER A 152 17.18 -5.13 -3.45
CA SER A 152 16.70 -6.35 -4.11
C SER A 152 16.76 -7.53 -3.14
N ASP A 153 15.65 -8.24 -3.02
CA ASP A 153 15.52 -9.51 -2.33
C ASP A 153 15.50 -10.62 -3.39
N SER A 154 16.58 -11.38 -3.48
CA SER A 154 16.76 -12.37 -4.55
C SER A 154 16.33 -13.77 -4.14
N ASP A 155 16.20 -14.05 -2.85
CA ASP A 155 15.78 -15.35 -2.34
C ASP A 155 14.36 -15.38 -1.76
N GLY A 156 13.71 -14.20 -1.64
CA GLY A 156 12.31 -14.07 -1.26
C GLY A 156 12.07 -14.26 0.24
N ASP A 157 13.09 -13.98 1.08
CA ASP A 157 12.97 -14.14 2.54
C ASP A 157 12.48 -12.87 3.24
N GLY A 158 12.20 -11.78 2.49
CA GLY A 158 11.74 -10.48 2.98
C GLY A 158 12.88 -9.56 3.42
N ALA A 159 14.14 -9.95 3.26
CA ALA A 159 15.29 -9.12 3.54
C ALA A 159 16.08 -8.82 2.25
N ALA A 160 16.50 -7.57 2.08
CA ALA A 160 17.27 -7.21 0.90
C ALA A 160 18.68 -7.86 0.93
N ASP A 161 19.01 -8.63 -0.11
CA ASP A 161 20.33 -9.22 -0.34
C ASP A 161 21.33 -8.25 -0.97
N ALA A 162 20.83 -7.28 -1.69
CA ALA A 162 21.63 -6.33 -2.45
C ALA A 162 21.08 -4.91 -2.37
N ALA A 163 21.99 -3.93 -2.40
CA ALA A 163 21.66 -2.52 -2.49
C ALA A 163 22.50 -1.85 -3.60
N THR A 164 21.85 -1.11 -4.47
CA THR A 164 22.48 -0.38 -5.56
C THR A 164 22.16 1.11 -5.45
N GLN A 165 23.16 1.96 -5.46
CA GLN A 165 22.97 3.42 -5.56
C GLN A 165 22.52 3.80 -6.98
N LEU A 166 21.57 4.72 -7.08
CA LEU A 166 20.97 5.21 -8.32
C LEU A 166 21.52 6.57 -8.75
#